data_dd036f1ff7a25a33ec2ae43fc0a88193
#
_entry.id   dd036f1ff7a25a33ec2ae43fc0a88193
#
_cell.length_a   1.000
_cell.length_b   1.000
_cell.length_c   1.000
_cell.angle_alpha   90.00
_cell.angle_beta   90.00
_cell.angle_gamma   90.00
#
_symmetry.space_group_name_H-M   'P 1'
#
loop_
_entity.id
_entity.type
_entity.pdbx_description
1 polymer ?
#
loop_
_entity_poly.entity_id
_entity_poly.type
_entity_poly.pdbx_seq_one_letter_code
_entity_poly.pdbx_strand_id
1 'polypeptide(L)'
;MLSTVLSILLSIFTPPVDYEISLAGNFGEPRPNHFHGGLDIRTEGVEGKHIYAIADGYVSRITVGLDGFGNAVYITHPTGQTSVYCHLKSFSPRIKAALRRYQYRHETSVADAHLSPLDVPVSKGQFIALSGNTGHSTAPHLHLEVHDTRTWNMLDPYKFLNEFIEDTVPPQAHAFMAIPQGGIFNGSSSKSQISSLKSQLTAWGPVGFSVWADDYMQGAYNHYGIHETIL
;
A
#
# COMPACT_ATOMS: atom_id res chain seq x y z
N MET A 1 41.04 -25.37 1.99
CA MET A 1 39.75 -25.44 1.30
C MET A 1 38.71 -24.76 2.19
N LEU A 2 38.49 -23.46 1.98
CA LEU A 2 37.41 -22.72 2.69
C LEU A 2 36.07 -23.08 2.03
N SER A 3 35.23 -23.77 2.80
CA SER A 3 33.85 -24.02 2.44
C SER A 3 33.10 -22.70 2.56
N THR A 4 32.78 -22.08 1.44
CA THR A 4 31.88 -20.91 1.36
C THR A 4 30.47 -21.43 1.59
N VAL A 5 30.00 -21.40 2.81
CA VAL A 5 28.58 -21.61 3.13
C VAL A 5 27.83 -20.39 2.62
N LEU A 6 27.24 -20.53 1.44
CA LEU A 6 26.28 -19.58 0.87
C LEU A 6 25.01 -19.67 1.73
N SER A 7 24.91 -18.85 2.77
CA SER A 7 23.66 -18.65 3.50
C SER A 7 22.67 -17.97 2.57
N ILE A 8 21.81 -18.74 1.92
CA ILE A 8 20.59 -18.23 1.30
C ILE A 8 19.71 -17.80 2.49
N LEU A 9 19.75 -16.53 2.84
CA LEU A 9 18.73 -15.90 3.67
C LEU A 9 17.44 -15.96 2.84
N LEU A 10 16.65 -16.99 3.05
CA LEU A 10 15.29 -17.05 2.52
C LEU A 10 14.53 -15.88 3.16
N SER A 11 14.25 -14.84 2.38
CA SER A 11 13.39 -13.74 2.81
C SER A 11 12.09 -14.32 3.35
N ILE A 12 11.61 -13.78 4.47
CA ILE A 12 10.32 -14.18 5.07
C ILE A 12 9.18 -13.82 4.12
N PHE A 13 9.34 -12.73 3.38
CA PHE A 13 8.35 -12.20 2.46
C PHE A 13 8.71 -12.52 0.99
N THR A 14 7.71 -12.43 0.12
CA THR A 14 7.83 -12.60 -1.34
C THR A 14 6.89 -11.61 -2.05
N PRO A 15 7.14 -11.23 -3.31
CA PRO A 15 6.24 -10.34 -4.03
C PRO A 15 4.83 -10.94 -4.15
N PRO A 16 3.79 -10.09 -4.10
CA PRO A 16 2.39 -10.54 -4.27
C PRO A 16 2.01 -10.81 -5.73
N VAL A 17 2.91 -10.53 -6.68
CA VAL A 17 2.74 -10.70 -8.13
C VAL A 17 3.96 -11.40 -8.71
N ASP A 18 3.83 -12.00 -9.91
CA ASP A 18 4.87 -12.77 -10.59
C ASP A 18 5.55 -11.98 -11.73
N TYR A 19 5.48 -10.67 -11.67
CA TYR A 19 6.11 -9.72 -12.58
C TYR A 19 6.73 -8.57 -11.79
N GLU A 20 7.51 -7.73 -12.47
CA GLU A 20 8.15 -6.54 -11.87
C GLU A 20 7.09 -5.60 -11.23
N ILE A 21 7.32 -5.24 -9.98
CA ILE A 21 6.39 -4.38 -9.24
C ILE A 21 6.57 -2.93 -9.70
N SER A 22 5.50 -2.38 -10.27
CA SER A 22 5.36 -0.94 -10.52
C SER A 22 4.19 -0.42 -9.69
N LEU A 23 4.40 0.70 -9.01
CA LEU A 23 3.38 1.28 -8.13
C LEU A 23 2.47 2.27 -8.88
N ALA A 24 1.26 2.42 -8.39
CA ALA A 24 0.31 3.47 -8.78
C ALA A 24 0.04 4.44 -7.62
N GLY A 25 0.39 4.07 -6.38
CA GLY A 25 0.27 4.88 -5.18
C GLY A 25 1.10 4.33 -4.04
N ASN A 26 1.65 5.23 -3.23
CA ASN A 26 2.52 4.93 -2.09
C ASN A 26 1.76 4.93 -0.76
N PHE A 27 2.33 4.23 0.24
CA PHE A 27 1.85 4.30 1.62
C PHE A 27 2.00 5.72 2.18
N GLY A 28 0.99 6.19 2.92
CA GLY A 28 0.98 7.51 3.54
C GLY A 28 0.70 8.67 2.59
N GLU A 29 0.48 8.41 1.31
CA GLU A 29 0.15 9.44 0.32
C GLU A 29 -1.16 10.15 0.68
N PRO A 30 -1.22 11.50 0.65
CA PRO A 30 -2.45 12.24 0.92
C PRO A 30 -3.55 11.92 -0.10
N ARG A 31 -4.72 11.57 0.39
CA ARG A 31 -5.95 11.40 -0.38
C ARG A 31 -7.01 12.41 0.12
N PRO A 32 -8.12 12.66 -0.58
CA PRO A 32 -9.07 13.70 -0.21
C PRO A 32 -9.57 13.65 1.25
N ASN A 33 -9.70 12.47 1.84
CA ASN A 33 -10.29 12.29 3.18
C ASN A 33 -9.42 11.47 4.16
N HIS A 34 -8.27 10.94 3.70
CA HIS A 34 -7.42 10.03 4.49
C HIS A 34 -6.00 10.00 3.92
N PHE A 35 -5.10 9.33 4.62
CA PHE A 35 -3.83 8.91 4.07
C PHE A 35 -3.95 7.52 3.48
N HIS A 36 -3.25 7.26 2.38
CA HIS A 36 -3.24 5.96 1.71
C HIS A 36 -2.67 4.87 2.63
N GLY A 37 -3.44 3.81 2.89
CA GLY A 37 -3.13 2.78 3.89
C GLY A 37 -2.21 1.66 3.40
N GLY A 38 -1.84 1.65 2.12
CA GLY A 38 -1.10 0.54 1.52
C GLY A 38 -0.24 0.95 0.32
N LEU A 39 0.08 -0.03 -0.50
CA LEU A 39 0.68 0.16 -1.81
C LEU A 39 -0.34 -0.21 -2.90
N ASP A 40 -0.51 0.65 -3.89
CA ASP A 40 -1.27 0.35 -5.09
C ASP A 40 -0.31 -0.23 -6.15
N ILE A 41 -0.37 -1.55 -6.34
CA ILE A 41 0.49 -2.27 -7.30
C ILE A 41 -0.24 -2.37 -8.64
N ARG A 42 0.39 -1.91 -9.71
CA ARG A 42 -0.15 -1.96 -11.07
C ARG A 42 -0.34 -3.39 -11.54
N THR A 43 -1.44 -3.63 -12.26
CA THR A 43 -1.75 -4.90 -12.90
C THR A 43 -1.79 -4.74 -14.43
N GLU A 44 -0.90 -3.90 -14.97
CA GLU A 44 -0.80 -3.59 -16.41
C GLU A 44 -2.12 -3.06 -17.01
N GLY A 45 -2.97 -2.41 -16.19
CA GLY A 45 -4.27 -1.89 -16.61
C GLY A 45 -5.35 -2.95 -16.85
N VAL A 46 -5.11 -4.20 -16.47
CA VAL A 46 -6.05 -5.31 -16.67
C VAL A 46 -6.41 -6.01 -15.37
N GLU A 47 -7.59 -6.60 -15.34
CA GLU A 47 -7.99 -7.53 -14.30
C GLU A 47 -7.53 -8.96 -14.61
N GLY A 48 -7.43 -9.80 -13.57
CA GLY A 48 -7.18 -11.23 -13.72
C GLY A 48 -5.72 -11.64 -13.63
N LYS A 49 -4.82 -10.75 -13.22
CA LYS A 49 -3.45 -11.12 -12.87
C LYS A 49 -3.45 -11.94 -11.59
N HIS A 50 -2.55 -12.91 -11.50
CA HIS A 50 -2.42 -13.77 -10.31
C HIS A 50 -1.89 -12.96 -9.12
N ILE A 51 -2.53 -13.17 -7.97
CA ILE A 51 -2.11 -12.59 -6.70
C ILE A 51 -1.68 -13.72 -5.76
N TYR A 52 -0.54 -13.51 -5.09
CA TYR A 52 0.10 -14.50 -4.24
C TYR A 52 0.23 -14.00 -2.80
N ALA A 53 0.20 -14.93 -1.84
CA ALA A 53 0.44 -14.62 -0.43
C ALA A 53 1.89 -14.17 -0.21
N ILE A 54 2.10 -13.02 0.40
CA ILE A 54 3.46 -12.48 0.64
C ILE A 54 4.27 -13.26 1.66
N ALA A 55 3.62 -14.03 2.55
CA ALA A 55 4.28 -14.88 3.55
C ALA A 55 3.37 -16.05 3.95
N ASP A 56 3.95 -17.01 4.69
CA ASP A 56 3.19 -18.09 5.33
C ASP A 56 2.15 -17.54 6.30
N GLY A 57 1.00 -18.23 6.43
CA GLY A 57 -0.06 -17.80 7.35
C GLY A 57 -1.35 -18.56 7.14
N TYR A 58 -2.46 -17.89 7.44
CA TYR A 58 -3.80 -18.40 7.18
C TYR A 58 -4.73 -17.25 6.80
N VAL A 59 -5.72 -17.53 5.97
CA VAL A 59 -6.78 -16.56 5.67
C VAL A 59 -7.62 -16.37 6.93
N SER A 60 -7.48 -15.22 7.56
CA SER A 60 -8.21 -14.87 8.79
C SER A 60 -9.55 -14.20 8.52
N ARG A 61 -9.71 -13.54 7.36
CA ARG A 61 -10.95 -12.86 6.98
C ARG A 61 -11.10 -12.78 5.47
N ILE A 62 -12.34 -12.88 4.98
CA ILE A 62 -12.71 -12.65 3.58
C ILE A 62 -13.85 -11.65 3.56
N THR A 63 -13.72 -10.57 2.80
CA THR A 63 -14.81 -9.62 2.57
C THR A 63 -15.26 -9.62 1.12
N VAL A 64 -16.57 -9.46 0.93
CA VAL A 64 -17.22 -9.25 -0.38
C VAL A 64 -18.23 -8.13 -0.21
N GLY A 65 -18.03 -7.04 -0.93
CA GLY A 65 -18.88 -5.85 -0.85
C GLY A 65 -18.79 -5.00 -2.11
N LEU A 66 -19.65 -3.99 -2.19
CA LEU A 66 -19.70 -3.06 -3.33
C LEU A 66 -18.81 -1.84 -3.13
N ASP A 67 -18.53 -1.49 -1.87
CA ASP A 67 -17.77 -0.29 -1.49
C ASP A 67 -16.45 -0.65 -0.80
N GLY A 68 -15.64 0.36 -0.50
CA GLY A 68 -14.37 0.23 0.22
C GLY A 68 -13.39 -0.70 -0.50
N PHE A 69 -12.93 -1.73 0.18
CA PHE A 69 -11.99 -2.72 -0.36
C PHE A 69 -12.59 -3.68 -1.41
N GLY A 70 -13.93 -3.66 -1.58
CA GLY A 70 -14.62 -4.60 -2.46
C GLY A 70 -14.42 -6.04 -2.01
N ASN A 71 -13.93 -6.88 -2.92
CA ASN A 71 -13.51 -8.23 -2.58
C ASN A 71 -12.10 -8.19 -1.99
N ALA A 72 -11.95 -8.63 -0.74
CA ALA A 72 -10.63 -8.65 -0.10
C ALA A 72 -10.37 -9.94 0.69
N VAL A 73 -9.07 -10.26 0.81
CA VAL A 73 -8.54 -11.38 1.62
C VAL A 73 -7.57 -10.82 2.63
N TYR A 74 -7.71 -11.26 3.86
CA TYR A 74 -6.81 -10.94 4.97
C TYR A 74 -6.05 -12.21 5.36
N ILE A 75 -4.73 -12.13 5.41
CA ILE A 75 -3.86 -13.25 5.80
C ILE A 75 -3.09 -12.85 7.04
N THR A 76 -3.32 -13.58 8.13
CA THR A 76 -2.57 -13.40 9.37
C THR A 76 -1.33 -14.28 9.36
N HIS A 77 -0.18 -13.67 9.61
CA HIS A 77 1.13 -14.29 9.55
C HIS A 77 1.68 -14.62 10.94
N PRO A 78 2.47 -15.70 11.10
CA PRO A 78 3.12 -16.03 12.38
C PRO A 78 4.07 -14.96 12.90
N THR A 79 4.54 -14.07 12.02
CA THR A 79 5.43 -12.95 12.33
C THR A 79 4.72 -11.77 13.02
N GLY A 80 3.40 -11.85 13.21
CA GLY A 80 2.61 -10.84 13.93
C GLY A 80 2.00 -9.75 13.04
N GLN A 81 2.09 -9.89 11.72
CA GLN A 81 1.43 -9.01 10.76
C GLN A 81 0.21 -9.67 10.14
N THR A 82 -0.69 -8.84 9.60
CA THR A 82 -1.79 -9.26 8.73
C THR A 82 -1.69 -8.49 7.42
N SER A 83 -1.55 -9.21 6.31
CA SER A 83 -1.61 -8.62 4.96
C SER A 83 -3.05 -8.61 4.44
N VAL A 84 -3.43 -7.54 3.75
CA VAL A 84 -4.77 -7.33 3.19
C VAL A 84 -4.65 -7.07 1.71
N TYR A 85 -5.33 -7.90 0.91
CA TYR A 85 -5.33 -7.84 -0.56
C TYR A 85 -6.71 -7.40 -1.01
N CYS A 86 -6.81 -6.24 -1.66
CA CYS A 86 -8.07 -5.58 -1.97
C CYS A 86 -8.37 -5.51 -3.46
N HIS A 87 -9.60 -5.07 -3.78
CA HIS A 87 -10.12 -4.87 -5.14
C HIS A 87 -10.10 -6.12 -6.03
N LEU A 88 -10.13 -7.30 -5.41
CA LEU A 88 -9.95 -8.58 -6.09
C LEU A 88 -11.14 -8.91 -7.02
N LYS A 89 -10.85 -9.52 -8.18
CA LYS A 89 -11.87 -10.05 -9.10
C LYS A 89 -12.48 -11.34 -8.59
N SER A 90 -11.64 -12.24 -8.10
CA SER A 90 -12.07 -13.53 -7.60
C SER A 90 -10.99 -14.16 -6.73
N PHE A 91 -11.39 -15.17 -5.94
CA PHE A 91 -10.51 -15.88 -5.02
C PHE A 91 -10.07 -17.23 -5.58
N SER A 92 -8.95 -17.76 -5.07
CA SER A 92 -8.50 -19.12 -5.36
C SER A 92 -9.58 -20.16 -4.96
N PRO A 93 -9.57 -21.37 -5.54
CA PRO A 93 -10.62 -22.37 -5.29
C PRO A 93 -10.85 -22.65 -3.82
N ARG A 94 -9.79 -22.73 -3.00
CA ARG A 94 -9.87 -23.03 -1.57
C ARG A 94 -10.52 -21.90 -0.79
N ILE A 95 -10.11 -20.64 -1.06
CA ILE A 95 -10.70 -19.45 -0.43
C ILE A 95 -12.15 -19.28 -0.87
N LYS A 96 -12.43 -19.49 -2.16
CA LYS A 96 -13.80 -19.44 -2.70
C LYS A 96 -14.73 -20.50 -2.07
N ALA A 97 -14.21 -21.69 -1.76
CA ALA A 97 -14.99 -22.70 -1.07
C ALA A 97 -15.34 -22.29 0.37
N ALA A 98 -14.40 -21.65 1.10
CA ALA A 98 -14.66 -21.11 2.43
C ALA A 98 -15.70 -19.97 2.39
N LEU A 99 -15.55 -19.04 1.45
CA LEU A 99 -16.52 -17.96 1.22
C LEU A 99 -17.92 -18.51 0.93
N ARG A 100 -18.04 -19.49 0.02
CA ARG A 100 -19.34 -20.09 -0.32
C ARG A 100 -20.01 -20.72 0.89
N ARG A 101 -19.26 -21.44 1.76
CA ARG A 101 -19.83 -22.02 3.01
C ARG A 101 -20.41 -20.93 3.90
N TYR A 102 -19.73 -19.76 4.00
CA TYR A 102 -20.23 -18.62 4.75
C TYR A 102 -21.51 -18.07 4.10
N GLN A 103 -21.48 -17.78 2.79
CA GLN A 103 -22.59 -17.18 2.05
C GLN A 103 -23.86 -18.07 2.09
N TYR A 104 -23.73 -19.40 1.91
CA TYR A 104 -24.86 -20.31 2.02
C TYR A 104 -25.41 -20.40 3.45
N ARG A 105 -24.54 -20.38 4.47
CA ARG A 105 -24.99 -20.42 5.87
C ARG A 105 -25.77 -19.18 6.26
N HIS A 106 -25.40 -18.03 5.71
CA HIS A 106 -25.98 -16.73 6.03
C HIS A 106 -26.98 -16.23 4.97
N GLU A 107 -27.25 -17.00 3.93
CA GLU A 107 -28.16 -16.67 2.82
C GLU A 107 -27.88 -15.28 2.23
N THR A 108 -26.62 -14.96 1.97
CA THR A 108 -26.19 -13.63 1.53
C THR A 108 -25.16 -13.70 0.40
N SER A 109 -25.16 -12.71 -0.49
CA SER A 109 -24.15 -12.54 -1.53
C SER A 109 -22.93 -11.73 -1.04
N VAL A 110 -23.12 -10.83 -0.05
CA VAL A 110 -22.04 -10.10 0.62
C VAL A 110 -21.41 -10.97 1.70
N ALA A 111 -20.20 -10.64 2.14
CA ALA A 111 -19.55 -11.41 3.18
C ALA A 111 -18.61 -10.53 4.03
N ASP A 112 -18.58 -10.88 5.30
CA ASP A 112 -17.53 -10.54 6.25
C ASP A 112 -17.24 -11.82 7.07
N ALA A 113 -16.50 -12.74 6.44
CA ALA A 113 -16.29 -14.08 6.95
C ALA A 113 -14.97 -14.14 7.71
N HIS A 114 -15.04 -14.34 9.03
CA HIS A 114 -13.89 -14.62 9.88
C HIS A 114 -13.61 -16.12 9.92
N LEU A 115 -12.36 -16.50 9.78
CA LEU A 115 -11.91 -17.88 9.68
C LEU A 115 -10.91 -18.21 10.78
N SER A 116 -10.89 -19.51 11.15
CA SER A 116 -9.91 -20.06 12.08
C SER A 116 -8.59 -20.41 11.37
N PRO A 117 -7.46 -20.49 12.08
CA PRO A 117 -6.16 -20.82 11.49
C PRO A 117 -6.13 -22.13 10.69
N LEU A 118 -7.00 -23.10 11.04
CA LEU A 118 -7.06 -24.41 10.37
C LEU A 118 -7.97 -24.44 9.14
N ASP A 119 -8.80 -23.41 8.92
CA ASP A 119 -9.77 -23.41 7.82
C ASP A 119 -9.10 -23.29 6.45
N VAL A 120 -8.23 -22.27 6.31
CA VAL A 120 -7.52 -21.97 5.06
C VAL A 120 -6.08 -21.57 5.36
N PRO A 121 -5.19 -22.51 5.74
CA PRO A 121 -3.76 -22.23 5.78
C PRO A 121 -3.22 -21.94 4.38
N VAL A 122 -2.25 -21.00 4.31
CA VAL A 122 -1.59 -20.57 3.07
C VAL A 122 -0.08 -20.56 3.27
N SER A 123 0.64 -20.91 2.19
CA SER A 123 2.09 -20.82 2.15
C SER A 123 2.53 -19.56 1.41
N LYS A 124 3.71 -19.06 1.75
CA LYS A 124 4.38 -17.98 1.01
C LYS A 124 4.43 -18.29 -0.48
N GLY A 125 4.06 -17.32 -1.34
CA GLY A 125 4.01 -17.49 -2.78
C GLY A 125 2.84 -18.35 -3.28
N GLN A 126 1.92 -18.75 -2.39
CA GLN A 126 0.73 -19.48 -2.82
C GLN A 126 -0.24 -18.55 -3.56
N PHE A 127 -0.78 -19.00 -4.69
CA PHE A 127 -1.87 -18.32 -5.40
C PHE A 127 -3.12 -18.20 -4.51
N ILE A 128 -3.60 -16.97 -4.33
CA ILE A 128 -4.75 -16.67 -3.45
C ILE A 128 -5.94 -16.05 -4.17
N ALA A 129 -5.70 -15.26 -5.23
CA ALA A 129 -6.75 -14.50 -5.90
C ALA A 129 -6.32 -14.05 -7.30
N LEU A 130 -7.29 -13.52 -8.05
CA LEU A 130 -7.06 -12.74 -9.26
C LEU A 130 -7.30 -11.25 -8.96
N SER A 131 -6.42 -10.39 -9.48
CA SER A 131 -6.58 -8.93 -9.41
C SER A 131 -7.86 -8.47 -10.08
N GLY A 132 -8.39 -7.35 -9.64
CA GLY A 132 -9.66 -6.82 -10.14
C GLY A 132 -9.77 -5.31 -10.02
N ASN A 133 -11.02 -4.85 -9.96
CA ASN A 133 -11.39 -3.45 -9.82
C ASN A 133 -12.68 -3.31 -9.00
N THR A 134 -12.87 -4.18 -7.98
CA THR A 134 -14.08 -4.18 -7.13
C THR A 134 -13.97 -3.15 -6.01
N GLY A 135 -15.12 -2.70 -5.48
CA GLY A 135 -15.16 -1.70 -4.41
C GLY A 135 -14.84 -0.29 -4.91
N HIS A 136 -14.24 0.52 -4.04
CA HIS A 136 -13.88 1.91 -4.36
C HIS A 136 -12.54 1.97 -5.10
N SER A 137 -12.55 1.63 -6.39
CA SER A 137 -11.39 1.62 -7.26
C SER A 137 -11.71 2.22 -8.62
N THR A 138 -10.80 3.04 -9.16
CA THR A 138 -10.99 3.74 -10.46
C THR A 138 -10.38 3.00 -11.64
N ALA A 139 -9.44 2.10 -11.40
CA ALA A 139 -8.77 1.31 -12.44
C ALA A 139 -8.23 -0.01 -11.85
N PRO A 140 -8.03 -1.07 -12.68
CA PRO A 140 -7.49 -2.34 -12.20
C PRO A 140 -6.12 -2.19 -11.53
N HIS A 141 -6.01 -2.62 -10.28
CA HIS A 141 -4.77 -2.67 -9.50
C HIS A 141 -4.92 -3.64 -8.33
N LEU A 142 -3.83 -3.95 -7.64
CA LEU A 142 -3.85 -4.57 -6.33
C LEU A 142 -3.55 -3.50 -5.29
N HIS A 143 -4.49 -3.21 -4.40
CA HIS A 143 -4.22 -2.47 -3.18
C HIS A 143 -3.80 -3.46 -2.09
N LEU A 144 -2.57 -3.32 -1.58
CA LEU A 144 -1.97 -4.18 -0.57
C LEU A 144 -1.67 -3.39 0.70
N GLU A 145 -2.28 -3.79 1.81
CA GLU A 145 -1.95 -3.26 3.14
C GLU A 145 -1.23 -4.29 3.99
N VAL A 146 -0.45 -3.82 4.96
CA VAL A 146 0.11 -4.62 6.05
C VAL A 146 -0.24 -3.97 7.37
N HIS A 147 -0.79 -4.75 8.30
CA HIS A 147 -1.18 -4.29 9.63
C HIS A 147 -0.43 -5.06 10.72
N ASP A 148 -0.14 -4.41 11.84
CA ASP A 148 0.17 -5.12 13.08
C ASP A 148 -1.09 -5.86 13.54
N THR A 149 -1.02 -7.18 13.65
CA THR A 149 -2.20 -8.02 13.94
C THR A 149 -2.85 -7.68 15.29
N ARG A 150 -2.06 -7.25 16.27
CA ARG A 150 -2.54 -7.01 17.64
C ARG A 150 -3.15 -5.62 17.81
N THR A 151 -2.53 -4.59 17.24
CA THR A 151 -2.94 -3.17 17.40
C THR A 151 -3.81 -2.68 16.28
N TRP A 152 -3.78 -3.40 15.15
CA TRP A 152 -4.41 -3.03 13.88
C TRP A 152 -3.85 -1.72 13.29
N ASN A 153 -2.68 -1.28 13.73
CA ASN A 153 -1.98 -0.16 13.12
C ASN A 153 -1.51 -0.54 11.71
N MET A 154 -1.71 0.36 10.77
CA MET A 154 -1.18 0.25 9.42
C MET A 154 0.34 0.36 9.46
N LEU A 155 1.01 -0.54 8.78
CA LEU A 155 2.46 -0.57 8.59
C LEU A 155 2.76 -0.32 7.11
N ASP A 156 3.83 0.40 6.83
CA ASP A 156 4.25 0.62 5.46
C ASP A 156 4.65 -0.71 4.78
N PRO A 157 3.90 -1.17 3.75
CA PRO A 157 4.21 -2.43 3.08
C PRO A 157 5.55 -2.43 2.35
N TYR A 158 6.07 -1.25 1.97
CA TYR A 158 7.38 -1.12 1.34
C TYR A 158 8.49 -1.73 2.22
N LYS A 159 8.39 -1.60 3.55
CA LYS A 159 9.37 -2.18 4.50
C LYS A 159 9.49 -3.71 4.44
N PHE A 160 8.47 -4.38 3.91
CA PHE A 160 8.43 -5.84 3.78
C PHE A 160 8.75 -6.30 2.35
N LEU A 161 8.64 -5.40 1.37
CA LEU A 161 8.73 -5.70 -0.06
C LEU A 161 9.83 -4.94 -0.80
N ASN A 162 10.61 -4.11 -0.12
CA ASN A 162 11.64 -3.25 -0.72
C ASN A 162 12.69 -4.03 -1.56
N GLU A 163 12.97 -5.29 -1.20
CA GLU A 163 13.88 -6.15 -1.98
C GLU A 163 13.32 -6.50 -3.38
N PHE A 164 12.02 -6.32 -3.59
CA PHE A 164 11.29 -6.67 -4.82
C PHE A 164 10.77 -5.45 -5.59
N ILE A 165 11.00 -4.25 -5.06
CA ILE A 165 10.57 -2.99 -5.66
C ILE A 165 11.82 -2.21 -6.06
N GLU A 166 12.08 -2.12 -7.35
CA GLU A 166 13.17 -1.32 -7.86
C GLU A 166 12.73 0.14 -7.98
N ASP A 167 13.29 1.00 -7.13
CA ASP A 167 13.13 2.44 -7.20
C ASP A 167 14.46 3.11 -6.92
N THR A 168 15.04 3.72 -7.96
CA THR A 168 16.32 4.43 -7.92
C THR A 168 16.17 5.91 -8.27
N VAL A 169 14.94 6.38 -8.49
CA VAL A 169 14.67 7.77 -8.84
C VAL A 169 14.44 8.57 -7.56
N PRO A 170 15.33 9.52 -7.21
CA PRO A 170 15.11 10.32 -6.01
C PRO A 170 13.98 11.32 -6.20
N PRO A 171 13.25 11.68 -5.11
CA PRO A 171 12.23 12.72 -5.13
C PRO A 171 12.77 14.05 -5.67
N GLN A 172 11.93 14.79 -6.38
CA GLN A 172 12.27 16.11 -6.93
C GLN A 172 11.54 17.21 -6.17
N ALA A 173 12.29 18.03 -5.48
CA ALA A 173 11.74 19.23 -4.84
C ALA A 173 11.70 20.40 -5.84
N HIS A 174 10.52 21.01 -6.01
CA HIS A 174 10.28 22.10 -6.96
C HIS A 174 10.28 23.47 -6.29
N ALA A 175 9.65 23.56 -5.12
CA ALA A 175 9.54 24.81 -4.38
C ALA A 175 9.42 24.58 -2.88
N PHE A 176 9.81 25.62 -2.16
CA PHE A 176 9.71 25.69 -0.71
C PHE A 176 9.01 27.00 -0.34
N MET A 177 8.12 26.94 0.66
CA MET A 177 7.40 28.09 1.14
C MET A 177 7.45 28.14 2.67
N ALA A 178 7.80 29.30 3.21
CA ALA A 178 7.68 29.60 4.63
C ALA A 178 6.37 30.36 4.87
N ILE A 179 5.56 29.91 5.83
CA ILE A 179 4.25 30.48 6.16
C ILE A 179 4.32 30.99 7.60
N PRO A 180 4.42 32.31 7.83
CA PRO A 180 4.37 32.86 9.18
C PRO A 180 3.03 32.51 9.87
N GLN A 181 3.09 32.05 11.10
CA GLN A 181 1.93 31.70 11.92
C GLN A 181 1.59 32.91 12.81
N GLY A 182 0.39 33.50 12.64
CA GLY A 182 -0.14 34.55 13.52
C GLY A 182 0.32 35.97 13.24
N GLY A 183 0.85 36.28 12.05
CA GLY A 183 1.19 37.64 11.63
C GLY A 183 0.14 38.24 10.70
N ILE A 184 -0.37 39.43 11.02
CA ILE A 184 -1.06 40.27 10.03
C ILE A 184 0.03 40.86 9.15
N PHE A 185 0.05 40.51 7.89
CA PHE A 185 0.90 41.17 6.91
C PHE A 185 0.40 42.60 6.70
N ASN A 186 1.13 43.59 7.15
CA ASN A 186 0.84 45.00 6.84
C ASN A 186 0.88 45.21 5.34
N GLY A 187 -0.27 45.23 4.71
CA GLY A 187 -0.55 46.04 3.51
C GLY A 187 -0.14 45.51 2.14
N SER A 188 0.33 44.30 1.98
CA SER A 188 0.45 43.71 0.65
C SER A 188 -0.01 42.26 0.67
N SER A 189 -0.88 41.96 -0.29
CA SER A 189 -1.51 40.65 -0.52
C SER A 189 -0.58 39.50 -0.13
N SER A 190 -1.11 38.60 0.69
CA SER A 190 -0.53 37.32 1.10
C SER A 190 -0.22 36.42 -0.11
N LYS A 191 0.73 36.80 -0.93
CA LYS A 191 1.38 35.86 -1.82
C LYS A 191 2.43 35.17 -0.97
N SER A 192 2.12 33.99 -0.50
CA SER A 192 3.10 33.02 -0.08
C SER A 192 4.26 33.06 -1.07
N GLN A 193 5.43 33.48 -0.60
CA GLN A 193 6.59 33.58 -1.48
C GLN A 193 7.07 32.17 -1.78
N ILE A 194 6.76 31.68 -2.98
CA ILE A 194 7.41 30.50 -3.55
C ILE A 194 8.83 30.94 -3.85
N SER A 195 9.76 30.55 -3.01
CA SER A 195 11.18 30.76 -3.29
C SER A 195 11.74 29.53 -4.00
N SER A 196 12.65 29.75 -4.94
CA SER A 196 13.42 28.65 -5.48
C SER A 196 14.24 28.02 -4.34
N LEU A 197 14.53 26.73 -4.43
CA LEU A 197 15.31 25.95 -3.43
C LEU A 197 16.70 26.55 -3.10
N LYS A 198 17.12 27.56 -3.83
CA LYS A 198 18.41 28.28 -3.66
C LYS A 198 18.26 29.58 -2.91
N SER A 199 17.06 30.02 -2.51
CA SER A 199 16.83 31.30 -1.85
C SER A 199 16.94 31.15 -0.34
N GLN A 200 17.69 32.06 0.30
CA GLN A 200 17.72 32.17 1.75
C GLN A 200 16.48 32.96 2.21
N LEU A 201 15.70 32.39 3.11
CA LEU A 201 14.53 33.02 3.72
C LEU A 201 14.87 33.46 5.14
N THR A 202 14.42 34.67 5.51
CA THR A 202 14.48 35.15 6.89
C THR A 202 13.05 35.22 7.43
N ALA A 203 12.78 34.56 8.54
CA ALA A 203 11.48 34.54 9.17
C ALA A 203 11.57 34.88 10.66
N TRP A 204 10.51 35.48 11.24
CA TRP A 204 10.42 35.87 12.63
C TRP A 204 9.19 35.22 13.27
N GLY A 205 9.35 34.70 14.49
CA GLY A 205 8.27 34.05 15.24
C GLY A 205 7.97 32.61 14.73
N PRO A 206 6.80 32.03 15.11
CA PRO A 206 6.39 30.72 14.65
C PRO A 206 6.18 30.71 13.13
N VAL A 207 6.77 29.74 12.44
CA VAL A 207 6.74 29.59 10.98
C VAL A 207 6.33 28.17 10.63
N GLY A 208 5.33 28.02 9.76
CA GLY A 208 5.05 26.79 9.05
C GLY A 208 5.85 26.68 7.77
N PHE A 209 6.18 25.47 7.38
CA PHE A 209 6.86 25.20 6.12
C PHE A 209 5.97 24.36 5.21
N SER A 210 6.04 24.62 3.91
CA SER A 210 5.45 23.79 2.88
C SER A 210 6.50 23.52 1.79
N VAL A 211 6.50 22.30 1.31
CA VAL A 211 7.35 21.85 0.21
C VAL A 211 6.45 21.37 -0.92
N TRP A 212 6.73 21.85 -2.13
CA TRP A 212 6.20 21.24 -3.33
C TRP A 212 7.28 20.31 -3.91
N ALA A 213 7.00 19.04 -3.88
CA ALA A 213 7.88 18.04 -4.43
C ALA A 213 7.07 16.85 -4.95
N ASP A 214 7.62 16.18 -5.93
CA ASP A 214 7.07 14.98 -6.53
C ASP A 214 8.11 13.85 -6.43
N ASP A 215 7.62 12.65 -6.30
CA ASP A 215 8.41 11.43 -6.40
C ASP A 215 8.07 10.67 -7.67
N TYR A 216 9.01 9.90 -8.18
CA TYR A 216 8.91 9.17 -9.45
C TYR A 216 9.49 7.78 -9.31
N MET A 217 9.03 6.86 -10.13
CA MET A 217 9.56 5.50 -10.21
C MET A 217 9.91 5.17 -11.65
N GLN A 218 10.93 4.33 -11.88
CA GLN A 218 11.32 3.88 -13.21
C GLN A 218 10.13 3.27 -13.95
N GLY A 219 9.95 3.68 -15.22
CA GLY A 219 8.91 3.12 -16.08
C GLY A 219 7.47 3.50 -15.72
N ALA A 220 7.27 4.34 -14.69
CA ALA A 220 5.96 4.85 -14.31
C ALA A 220 5.79 6.31 -14.77
N TYR A 221 4.57 6.66 -15.21
CA TYR A 221 4.24 8.03 -15.65
C TYR A 221 3.54 8.88 -14.58
N ASN A 222 3.18 8.29 -13.45
CA ASN A 222 2.51 9.01 -12.36
C ASN A 222 3.51 9.57 -11.37
N HIS A 223 3.08 10.65 -10.72
CA HIS A 223 3.77 11.24 -9.59
C HIS A 223 3.30 10.55 -8.31
N TYR A 224 4.19 10.34 -7.38
CA TYR A 224 3.91 9.80 -6.07
C TYR A 224 4.05 10.87 -4.99
N GLY A 225 3.45 10.63 -3.84
CA GLY A 225 3.72 11.38 -2.63
C GLY A 225 5.12 11.08 -2.09
N ILE A 226 5.73 12.05 -1.44
CA ILE A 226 7.03 11.89 -0.78
C ILE A 226 6.84 11.05 0.48
N HIS A 227 7.73 10.08 0.68
CA HIS A 227 7.67 9.20 1.85
C HIS A 227 8.05 9.91 3.15
N GLU A 228 9.09 10.75 3.13
CA GLU A 228 9.62 11.45 4.31
C GLU A 228 10.17 12.82 3.95
N THR A 229 9.93 13.79 4.83
CA THR A 229 10.55 15.12 4.76
C THR A 229 11.23 15.41 6.10
N ILE A 230 12.54 15.65 6.07
CA ILE A 230 13.34 16.00 7.25
C ILE A 230 13.68 17.49 7.17
N LEU A 231 13.39 18.25 8.25
CA LEU A 231 13.71 19.68 8.43
C LEU A 231 14.93 19.83 9.33
#